data_948d1196eaf1ebd40101021a76be548f
#
_entry.id   948d1196eaf1ebd40101021a76be548f
#
_cell.length_a   1.000
_cell.length_b   1.000
_cell.length_c   1.000
_cell.angle_alpha   90.00
_cell.angle_beta   90.00
_cell.angle_gamma   90.00
#
_symmetry.space_group_name_H-M   'P 1'
#
loop_
_entity.id
_entity.type
_entity.pdbx_description
1 polymer ?
#
loop_
_entity_poly.entity_id
_entity_poly.type
_entity_poly.pdbx_seq_one_letter_code
_entity_poly.pdbx_strand_id
1 'polypeptide(L)'
;MKFLIYLIIFFSLFFIIKIINYLLQLKQHSIIKEINDMQKSKGFLSIKDLMDIDSCNLLSLVNTYLTKKGYKDIRVIKNSDISAPSLTCYLNEDNIYISLISYRNKESDLTNKPWLDIFIANMVKHQCKNGFLFTNSVFNTDYIEAVNNFNNNSSFKIKLIDGYELSRFIRNLNEITSKEAKYV
;
A
#
# COMPACT_ATOMS: atom_id res chain seq x y z
N MET A 1 0.51 -46.91 -41.94
CA MET A 1 1.85 -46.73 -41.29
C MET A 1 2.32 -45.27 -41.23
N LYS A 2 2.34 -44.49 -42.32
CA LYS A 2 2.79 -43.06 -42.34
C LYS A 2 2.00 -42.15 -41.40
N PHE A 3 0.67 -42.29 -41.30
CA PHE A 3 -0.19 -41.50 -40.45
C PHE A 3 0.17 -41.65 -38.95
N LEU A 4 0.47 -42.86 -38.51
CA LEU A 4 0.83 -43.16 -37.12
C LEU A 4 2.15 -42.51 -36.73
N ILE A 5 3.11 -42.41 -37.64
CA ILE A 5 4.39 -41.72 -37.43
C ILE A 5 4.19 -40.22 -37.25
N TYR A 6 3.32 -39.56 -38.06
CA TYR A 6 3.03 -38.14 -37.88
C TYR A 6 2.34 -37.84 -36.56
N LEU A 7 1.46 -38.73 -36.12
CA LEU A 7 0.76 -38.59 -34.83
C LEU A 7 1.72 -38.68 -33.66
N ILE A 8 2.70 -39.61 -33.70
CA ILE A 8 3.75 -39.70 -32.66
C ILE A 8 4.62 -38.45 -32.64
N ILE A 9 5.03 -37.94 -33.80
CA ILE A 9 5.84 -36.71 -33.89
C ILE A 9 5.06 -35.53 -33.34
N PHE A 10 3.78 -35.39 -33.62
CA PHE A 10 2.92 -34.33 -33.13
C PHE A 10 2.81 -34.36 -31.59
N PHE A 11 2.57 -35.53 -31.00
CA PHE A 11 2.49 -35.67 -29.55
C PHE A 11 3.85 -35.41 -28.87
N SER A 12 4.96 -35.82 -29.47
CA SER A 12 6.29 -35.57 -28.94
C SER A 12 6.60 -34.08 -28.93
N LEU A 13 6.29 -33.35 -29.99
CA LEU A 13 6.44 -31.89 -30.05
C LEU A 13 5.57 -31.17 -29.01
N PHE A 14 4.33 -31.57 -28.83
CA PHE A 14 3.45 -31.02 -27.82
C PHE A 14 3.99 -31.23 -26.39
N PHE A 15 4.58 -32.40 -26.13
CA PHE A 15 5.17 -32.71 -24.83
C PHE A 15 6.42 -31.87 -24.58
N ILE A 16 7.27 -31.66 -25.59
CA ILE A 16 8.47 -30.81 -25.53
C ILE A 16 8.08 -29.36 -25.22
N ILE A 17 7.06 -28.81 -25.89
CA ILE A 17 6.58 -27.46 -25.63
C ILE A 17 6.08 -27.31 -24.19
N LYS A 18 5.34 -28.28 -23.65
CA LYS A 18 4.91 -28.27 -22.25
C LYS A 18 6.08 -28.26 -21.27
N ILE A 19 7.10 -29.08 -21.52
CA ILE A 19 8.31 -29.11 -20.68
C ILE A 19 9.04 -27.78 -20.72
N ILE A 20 9.21 -27.19 -21.90
CA ILE A 20 9.85 -25.88 -22.06
C ILE A 20 9.09 -24.80 -21.28
N ASN A 21 7.75 -24.75 -21.41
CA ASN A 21 6.92 -23.78 -20.69
C ASN A 21 7.01 -23.97 -19.17
N TYR A 22 7.03 -25.20 -18.69
CA TYR A 22 7.22 -25.51 -17.26
C TYR A 22 8.58 -25.04 -16.75
N LEU A 23 9.66 -25.29 -17.49
CA LEU A 23 11.00 -24.83 -17.14
C LEU A 23 11.12 -23.30 -17.14
N LEU A 24 10.47 -22.62 -18.10
CA LEU A 24 10.41 -21.17 -18.13
C LEU A 24 9.68 -20.59 -16.91
N GLN A 25 8.56 -21.19 -16.50
CA GLN A 25 7.84 -20.78 -15.29
C GLN A 25 8.68 -20.96 -14.02
N LEU A 26 9.38 -22.09 -13.89
CA LEU A 26 10.30 -22.32 -12.76
C LEU A 26 11.41 -21.27 -12.72
N LYS A 27 12.00 -20.95 -13.87
CA LYS A 27 13.06 -19.93 -13.96
C LYS A 27 12.52 -18.53 -13.62
N GLN A 28 11.34 -18.16 -14.09
CA GLN A 28 10.68 -16.89 -13.72
C GLN A 28 10.45 -16.81 -12.21
N HIS A 29 9.97 -17.89 -11.60
CA HIS A 29 9.72 -17.93 -10.16
C HIS A 29 11.01 -17.77 -9.34
N SER A 30 12.11 -18.42 -9.77
CA SER A 30 13.40 -18.28 -9.10
C SER A 30 13.97 -16.86 -9.21
N ILE A 31 13.86 -16.22 -10.37
CA ILE A 31 14.30 -14.83 -10.59
C ILE A 31 13.49 -13.86 -9.73
N ILE A 32 12.17 -14.01 -9.67
CA ILE A 32 11.30 -13.17 -8.82
C ILE A 32 11.66 -13.34 -7.35
N LYS A 33 11.93 -14.57 -6.90
CA LYS A 33 12.37 -14.84 -5.53
C LYS A 33 13.70 -14.15 -5.22
N GLU A 34 14.68 -14.27 -6.11
CA GLU A 34 16.01 -13.66 -5.95
C GLU A 34 15.91 -12.12 -5.90
N ILE A 35 15.09 -11.51 -6.78
CA ILE A 35 14.83 -10.06 -6.75
C ILE A 35 14.19 -9.65 -5.42
N ASN A 36 13.19 -10.39 -4.93
CA ASN A 36 12.53 -10.11 -3.66
C ASN A 36 13.49 -10.24 -2.47
N ASP A 37 14.32 -11.27 -2.45
CA ASP A 37 15.30 -11.48 -1.38
C ASP A 37 16.39 -10.39 -1.41
N MET A 38 16.82 -9.98 -2.60
CA MET A 38 17.75 -8.85 -2.78
C MET A 38 17.11 -7.51 -2.38
N GLN A 39 15.84 -7.31 -2.64
CA GLN A 39 15.09 -6.12 -2.18
C GLN A 39 14.96 -6.11 -0.65
N LYS A 40 14.64 -7.25 -0.02
CA LYS A 40 14.59 -7.39 1.43
C LYS A 40 15.93 -7.12 2.11
N SER A 41 17.03 -7.64 1.54
CA SER A 41 18.37 -7.40 2.07
C SER A 41 18.80 -5.93 2.01
N LYS A 42 18.22 -5.15 1.09
CA LYS A 42 18.44 -3.70 0.96
C LYS A 42 17.43 -2.86 1.77
N GLY A 43 16.63 -3.49 2.64
CA GLY A 43 15.60 -2.80 3.44
C GLY A 43 14.38 -2.33 2.63
N PHE A 44 14.16 -2.91 1.44
CA PHE A 44 12.95 -2.65 0.67
C PHE A 44 11.81 -3.54 1.19
N LEU A 45 10.76 -2.92 1.72
CA LEU A 45 9.51 -3.61 1.93
C LEU A 45 8.74 -3.69 0.61
N SER A 46 8.40 -4.89 0.19
CA SER A 46 7.45 -5.06 -0.92
C SER A 46 6.05 -4.67 -0.45
N ILE A 47 5.14 -4.34 -1.39
CA ILE A 47 3.74 -4.09 -1.03
C ILE A 47 3.12 -5.28 -0.31
N LYS A 48 3.51 -6.51 -0.69
CA LYS A 48 3.05 -7.72 -0.02
C LYS A 48 3.49 -7.77 1.45
N ASP A 49 4.74 -7.40 1.74
CA ASP A 49 5.23 -7.31 3.12
C ASP A 49 4.50 -6.21 3.90
N LEU A 50 4.15 -5.10 3.25
CA LEU A 50 3.33 -4.04 3.85
C LEU A 50 1.91 -4.50 4.16
N MET A 51 1.28 -5.29 3.29
CA MET A 51 -0.07 -5.83 3.52
C MET A 51 -0.14 -6.74 4.75
N ASP A 52 0.97 -7.40 5.09
CA ASP A 52 1.08 -8.26 6.27
C ASP A 52 1.32 -7.49 7.58
N ILE A 53 1.59 -6.18 7.51
CA ILE A 53 1.78 -5.32 8.67
C ILE A 53 0.46 -5.18 9.43
N ASP A 54 0.49 -5.40 10.73
CA ASP A 54 -0.66 -5.17 11.61
C ASP A 54 -0.96 -3.67 11.82
N SER A 55 -2.15 -3.37 12.32
CA SER A 55 -2.61 -2.00 12.50
C SER A 55 -1.72 -1.16 13.45
N CYS A 56 -1.08 -1.78 14.45
CA CYS A 56 -0.20 -1.07 15.39
C CYS A 56 1.11 -0.66 14.71
N ASN A 57 1.69 -1.57 13.94
CA ASN A 57 2.91 -1.30 13.19
C ASN A 57 2.65 -0.30 12.05
N LEU A 58 1.48 -0.39 11.38
CA LEU A 58 1.06 0.60 10.39
C LEU A 58 0.91 1.99 11.04
N LEU A 59 0.31 2.07 12.23
CA LEU A 59 0.19 3.32 12.98
C LEU A 59 1.56 3.92 13.30
N SER A 60 2.52 3.11 13.75
CA SER A 60 3.89 3.53 14.02
C SER A 60 4.59 4.05 12.76
N LEU A 61 4.40 3.36 11.63
CA LEU A 61 4.95 3.77 10.34
C LEU A 61 4.38 5.11 9.87
N VAL A 62 3.06 5.29 9.98
CA VAL A 62 2.39 6.55 9.62
C VAL A 62 2.83 7.68 10.54
N ASN A 63 2.98 7.44 11.84
CA ASN A 63 3.52 8.44 12.78
C ASN A 63 4.94 8.88 12.37
N THR A 64 5.80 7.93 12.01
CA THR A 64 7.15 8.22 11.49
C THR A 64 7.10 9.03 10.20
N TYR A 65 6.21 8.65 9.27
CA TYR A 65 5.99 9.37 8.02
C TYR A 65 5.61 10.83 8.28
N LEU A 66 4.63 11.07 9.14
CA LEU A 66 4.14 12.40 9.48
C LEU A 66 5.23 13.25 10.14
N THR A 67 5.92 12.69 11.14
CA THR A 67 7.02 13.38 11.85
C THR A 67 8.14 13.80 10.88
N LYS A 68 8.56 12.91 9.99
CA LYS A 68 9.61 13.21 8.98
C LYS A 68 9.15 14.22 7.92
N LYS A 69 7.84 14.34 7.68
CA LYS A 69 7.23 15.35 6.81
C LYS A 69 6.99 16.69 7.52
N GLY A 70 7.33 16.81 8.80
CA GLY A 70 7.24 18.06 9.58
C GLY A 70 5.87 18.30 10.22
N TYR A 71 4.98 17.29 10.25
CA TYR A 71 3.71 17.38 10.97
C TYR A 71 3.96 17.37 12.50
N LYS A 72 3.19 18.18 13.22
CA LYS A 72 3.31 18.38 14.68
C LYS A 72 2.03 17.96 15.40
N ASP A 73 2.13 17.80 16.71
CA ASP A 73 1.00 17.49 17.61
C ASP A 73 0.15 16.29 17.15
N ILE A 74 0.83 15.21 16.76
CA ILE A 74 0.19 13.98 16.29
C ILE A 74 -0.51 13.32 17.47
N ARG A 75 -1.84 13.24 17.43
CA ARG A 75 -2.69 12.69 18.50
C ARG A 75 -3.54 11.56 17.97
N VAL A 76 -3.54 10.44 18.68
CA VAL A 76 -4.43 9.30 18.37
C VAL A 76 -5.83 9.63 18.89
N ILE A 77 -6.84 9.49 18.02
CA ILE A 77 -8.24 9.63 18.37
C ILE A 77 -8.78 8.23 18.64
N LYS A 78 -9.30 8.02 19.85
CA LYS A 78 -10.07 6.82 20.16
C LYS A 78 -11.49 7.00 19.62
N ASN A 79 -11.77 6.49 18.42
CA ASN A 79 -13.11 6.45 17.87
C ASN A 79 -13.76 5.13 18.27
N SER A 80 -14.93 5.20 18.92
CA SER A 80 -15.75 4.05 19.25
C SER A 80 -16.43 3.44 18.01
N ASP A 81 -16.55 4.22 16.93
CA ASP A 81 -17.42 3.89 15.79
C ASP A 81 -16.67 3.32 14.58
N ILE A 82 -15.33 3.30 14.61
CA ILE A 82 -14.53 2.79 13.51
C ILE A 82 -13.46 1.86 14.08
N SER A 83 -13.38 0.64 13.57
CA SER A 83 -12.35 -0.35 13.92
C SER A 83 -10.92 0.07 13.51
N ALA A 84 -10.79 1.16 12.75
CA ALA A 84 -9.53 1.69 12.26
C ALA A 84 -9.01 2.83 13.15
N PRO A 85 -7.72 2.84 13.51
CA PRO A 85 -7.13 3.94 14.27
C PRO A 85 -7.16 5.22 13.45
N SER A 86 -7.50 6.33 14.10
CA SER A 86 -7.54 7.66 13.52
C SER A 86 -6.60 8.59 14.29
N LEU A 87 -6.06 9.59 13.60
CA LEU A 87 -5.13 10.57 14.14
C LEU A 87 -5.57 11.99 13.76
N THR A 88 -5.15 12.95 14.55
CA THR A 88 -5.10 14.36 14.13
C THR A 88 -3.68 14.87 14.25
N CYS A 89 -3.29 15.79 13.37
CA CYS A 89 -2.02 16.47 13.43
C CYS A 89 -2.14 17.88 12.84
N TYR A 90 -1.09 18.68 13.00
CA TYR A 90 -1.02 20.03 12.47
C TYR A 90 0.16 20.20 11.50
N LEU A 91 -0.07 20.93 10.44
CA LEU A 91 0.97 21.43 9.55
C LEU A 91 0.69 22.91 9.28
N ASN A 92 1.59 23.82 9.67
CA ASN A 92 1.47 25.28 9.45
C ASN A 92 0.10 25.84 9.87
N GLU A 93 -0.40 25.47 11.06
CA GLU A 93 -1.71 25.85 11.62
C GLU A 93 -2.92 25.08 11.03
N ASP A 94 -2.78 24.35 9.93
CA ASP A 94 -3.85 23.50 9.39
C ASP A 94 -4.01 22.24 10.24
N ASN A 95 -5.23 22.04 10.76
CA ASN A 95 -5.62 20.79 11.40
C ASN A 95 -5.97 19.73 10.37
N ILE A 96 -5.36 18.56 10.47
CA ILE A 96 -5.49 17.47 9.49
C ILE A 96 -6.03 16.22 10.19
N TYR A 97 -7.11 15.68 9.63
CA TYR A 97 -7.67 14.40 10.06
C TYR A 97 -7.04 13.24 9.27
N ILE A 98 -6.68 12.17 9.96
CA ILE A 98 -6.01 11.01 9.36
C ILE A 98 -6.75 9.76 9.77
N SER A 99 -7.01 8.88 8.82
CA SER A 99 -7.51 7.52 9.08
C SER A 99 -6.62 6.49 8.41
N LEU A 100 -6.46 5.34 9.08
CA LEU A 100 -5.66 4.24 8.62
C LEU A 100 -6.58 3.06 8.28
N ILE A 101 -6.43 2.51 7.08
CA ILE A 101 -7.15 1.32 6.64
C ILE A 101 -6.13 0.20 6.42
N SER A 102 -6.19 -0.85 7.26
CA SER A 102 -5.33 -2.02 7.13
C SER A 102 -6.01 -3.09 6.27
N TYR A 103 -5.28 -3.59 5.28
CA TYR A 103 -5.73 -4.67 4.39
C TYR A 103 -5.98 -5.99 5.13
N ARG A 104 -5.37 -6.20 6.30
CA ARG A 104 -5.50 -7.43 7.07
C ARG A 104 -6.94 -7.68 7.58
N ASN A 105 -7.74 -6.63 7.67
CA ASN A 105 -9.17 -6.73 7.90
C ASN A 105 -9.86 -7.05 6.57
N LYS A 106 -9.92 -8.34 6.22
CA LYS A 106 -10.50 -8.88 4.97
C LYS A 106 -11.94 -8.43 4.65
N GLU A 107 -12.62 -7.79 5.59
CA GLU A 107 -13.96 -7.21 5.43
C GLU A 107 -13.94 -5.78 4.88
N SER A 108 -12.78 -5.13 4.84
CA SER A 108 -12.64 -3.82 4.22
C SER A 108 -12.38 -3.98 2.73
N ASP A 109 -13.44 -4.27 1.98
CA ASP A 109 -13.48 -3.88 0.59
C ASP A 109 -13.24 -2.36 0.57
N LEU A 110 -11.99 -1.95 0.29
CA LEU A 110 -11.58 -0.53 0.19
C LEU A 110 -12.35 0.22 -0.90
N THR A 111 -13.30 -0.47 -1.53
CA THR A 111 -14.19 -0.03 -2.59
C THR A 111 -15.51 0.52 -2.07
N ASN A 112 -15.82 0.37 -0.77
CA ASN A 112 -17.13 0.75 -0.26
C ASN A 112 -17.22 2.26 0.00
N LYS A 113 -18.06 2.94 -0.78
CA LYS A 113 -18.51 4.32 -0.55
C LYS A 113 -18.74 4.68 0.93
N PRO A 114 -19.29 3.80 1.79
CA PRO A 114 -19.49 4.11 3.20
C PRO A 114 -18.24 4.58 3.95
N TRP A 115 -17.06 4.09 3.60
CA TRP A 115 -15.82 4.52 4.26
C TRP A 115 -15.44 5.96 3.96
N LEU A 116 -15.67 6.42 2.74
CA LEU A 116 -15.41 7.80 2.35
C LEU A 116 -16.39 8.75 3.08
N ASP A 117 -17.65 8.38 3.16
CA ASP A 117 -18.68 9.18 3.84
C ASP A 117 -18.37 9.29 5.34
N ILE A 118 -18.00 8.18 5.99
CA ILE A 118 -17.58 8.16 7.40
C ILE A 118 -16.32 9.00 7.60
N PHE A 119 -15.36 8.92 6.70
CA PHE A 119 -14.14 9.72 6.77
C PHE A 119 -14.45 11.22 6.68
N ILE A 120 -15.29 11.62 5.73
CA ILE A 120 -15.72 13.02 5.56
C ILE A 120 -16.48 13.50 6.80
N ALA A 121 -17.42 12.70 7.33
CA ALA A 121 -18.15 13.02 8.55
C ALA A 121 -17.19 13.27 9.74
N ASN A 122 -16.15 12.46 9.87
CA ASN A 122 -15.15 12.67 10.90
C ASN A 122 -14.27 13.91 10.66
N MET A 123 -13.91 14.22 9.41
CA MET A 123 -13.24 15.48 9.09
C MET A 123 -14.07 16.69 9.55
N VAL A 124 -15.37 16.68 9.28
CA VAL A 124 -16.30 17.74 9.72
C VAL A 124 -16.38 17.79 11.24
N LYS A 125 -16.56 16.64 11.91
CA LYS A 125 -16.63 16.53 13.37
C LYS A 125 -15.40 17.11 14.07
N HIS A 126 -14.22 16.91 13.49
CA HIS A 126 -12.94 17.39 14.03
C HIS A 126 -12.51 18.74 13.45
N GLN A 127 -13.38 19.39 12.66
CA GLN A 127 -13.14 20.70 12.04
C GLN A 127 -11.86 20.73 11.16
N CYS A 128 -11.56 19.62 10.50
CA CYS A 128 -10.40 19.46 9.62
C CYS A 128 -10.83 19.66 8.17
N LYS A 129 -10.27 20.65 7.48
CA LYS A 129 -10.50 20.85 6.04
C LYS A 129 -9.63 19.91 5.19
N ASN A 130 -8.51 19.48 5.72
CA ASN A 130 -7.58 18.56 5.07
C ASN A 130 -7.63 17.19 5.74
N GLY A 131 -7.64 16.14 4.96
CA GLY A 131 -7.65 14.77 5.44
C GLY A 131 -6.68 13.87 4.69
N PHE A 132 -6.05 12.93 5.38
CA PHE A 132 -5.21 11.90 4.78
C PHE A 132 -5.78 10.52 5.07
N LEU A 133 -5.92 9.74 4.02
CA LEU A 133 -6.32 8.35 4.14
C LEU A 133 -5.13 7.46 3.78
N PHE A 134 -4.65 6.72 4.77
CA PHE A 134 -3.52 5.80 4.61
C PHE A 134 -4.02 4.37 4.46
N THR A 135 -3.37 3.62 3.58
CA THR A 135 -3.52 2.16 3.51
C THR A 135 -2.17 1.48 3.30
N ASN A 136 -2.03 0.27 3.81
CA ASN A 136 -0.90 -0.61 3.50
C ASN A 136 -1.11 -1.43 2.21
N SER A 137 -2.20 -1.18 1.50
CA SER A 137 -2.57 -1.79 0.21
C SER A 137 -2.62 -0.73 -0.90
N VAL A 138 -3.41 -0.97 -1.93
CA VAL A 138 -3.61 -0.09 -3.07
C VAL A 138 -5.09 0.31 -3.11
N PHE A 139 -5.37 1.59 -3.36
CA PHE A 139 -6.73 2.04 -3.63
C PHE A 139 -7.16 1.62 -5.03
N ASN A 140 -8.41 1.21 -5.17
CA ASN A 140 -8.96 0.92 -6.50
C ASN A 140 -9.30 2.22 -7.24
N THR A 141 -9.48 2.10 -8.55
CA THR A 141 -9.75 3.24 -9.45
C THR A 141 -11.02 3.98 -9.05
N ASP A 142 -12.10 3.24 -8.74
CA ASP A 142 -13.40 3.83 -8.39
C ASP A 142 -13.31 4.70 -7.13
N TYR A 143 -12.52 4.26 -6.14
CA TYR A 143 -12.30 5.03 -4.93
C TYR A 143 -11.47 6.29 -5.19
N ILE A 144 -10.43 6.18 -6.02
CA ILE A 144 -9.61 7.34 -6.44
C ILE A 144 -10.47 8.36 -7.17
N GLU A 145 -11.34 7.92 -8.09
CA GLU A 145 -12.26 8.79 -8.82
C GLU A 145 -13.27 9.46 -7.88
N ALA A 146 -13.83 8.73 -6.92
CA ALA A 146 -14.75 9.28 -5.93
C ALA A 146 -14.09 10.39 -5.09
N VAL A 147 -12.85 10.18 -4.62
CA VAL A 147 -12.08 11.17 -3.87
C VAL A 147 -11.74 12.39 -4.74
N ASN A 148 -11.33 12.17 -6.00
CA ASN A 148 -11.05 13.27 -6.92
C ASN A 148 -12.30 14.12 -7.19
N ASN A 149 -13.46 13.49 -7.42
CA ASN A 149 -14.73 14.17 -7.61
C ASN A 149 -15.11 14.97 -6.36
N PHE A 150 -14.93 14.39 -5.17
CA PHE A 150 -15.18 15.10 -3.92
C PHE A 150 -14.24 16.31 -3.77
N ASN A 151 -12.94 16.14 -4.01
CA ASN A 151 -11.95 17.21 -3.93
C ASN A 151 -12.22 18.36 -4.90
N ASN A 152 -12.79 18.08 -6.07
CA ASN A 152 -13.11 19.11 -7.07
C ASN A 152 -14.36 19.89 -6.71
N ASN A 153 -15.31 19.26 -6.00
CA ASN A 153 -16.63 19.84 -5.74
C ASN A 153 -16.80 20.34 -4.29
N SER A 154 -15.76 20.26 -3.45
CA SER A 154 -15.84 20.68 -2.05
C SER A 154 -14.65 21.56 -1.63
N SER A 155 -14.82 22.28 -0.52
CA SER A 155 -13.74 23.02 0.15
C SER A 155 -12.82 22.12 0.96
N PHE A 156 -13.20 20.86 1.17
CA PHE A 156 -12.38 19.86 1.85
C PHE A 156 -11.44 19.20 0.85
N LYS A 157 -10.26 18.79 1.32
CA LYS A 157 -9.26 18.11 0.50
C LYS A 157 -8.84 16.82 1.17
N ILE A 158 -8.94 15.72 0.42
CA ILE A 158 -8.53 14.39 0.86
C ILE A 158 -7.34 13.94 0.03
N LYS A 159 -6.25 13.56 0.70
CA LYS A 159 -5.09 12.92 0.07
C LYS A 159 -5.09 11.43 0.38
N LEU A 160 -4.94 10.63 -0.65
CA LEU A 160 -4.75 9.18 -0.55
C LEU A 160 -3.25 8.87 -0.48
N ILE A 161 -2.85 8.03 0.47
CA ILE A 161 -1.47 7.57 0.64
C ILE A 161 -1.52 6.06 0.71
N ASP A 162 -1.08 5.41 -0.35
CA ASP A 162 -1.15 3.97 -0.52
C ASP A 162 0.14 3.25 -0.11
N GLY A 163 0.14 1.92 -0.22
CA GLY A 163 1.29 1.08 0.07
C GLY A 163 2.52 1.40 -0.80
N TYR A 164 2.33 1.90 -2.03
CA TYR A 164 3.45 2.31 -2.88
C TYR A 164 4.14 3.56 -2.36
N GLU A 165 3.37 4.57 -1.92
CA GLU A 165 3.93 5.79 -1.32
C GLU A 165 4.63 5.48 0.00
N LEU A 166 4.03 4.62 0.84
CA LEU A 166 4.64 4.16 2.09
C LEU A 166 5.94 3.35 1.85
N SER A 167 5.94 2.42 0.89
CA SER A 167 7.13 1.65 0.52
C SER A 167 8.27 2.56 0.05
N ARG A 168 7.97 3.56 -0.78
CA ARG A 168 8.94 4.56 -1.24
C ARG A 168 9.51 5.37 -0.08
N PHE A 169 8.66 5.74 0.87
CA PHE A 169 9.10 6.46 2.07
C PHE A 169 10.06 5.64 2.92
N ILE A 170 9.75 4.36 3.18
CA ILE A 170 10.62 3.44 3.95
C ILE A 170 11.98 3.30 3.28
N ARG A 171 12.01 3.14 1.95
CA ARG A 171 13.25 3.08 1.19
C ARG A 171 14.11 4.31 1.40
N ASN A 172 13.52 5.50 1.29
CA ASN A 172 14.24 6.77 1.47
C ASN A 172 14.79 6.91 2.89
N LEU A 173 14.06 6.44 3.91
CA LEU A 173 14.55 6.42 5.30
C LEU A 173 15.80 5.55 5.43
N ASN A 174 15.77 4.34 4.88
CA ASN A 174 16.87 3.40 4.95
C ASN A 174 18.13 3.91 4.21
N GLU A 175 17.96 4.61 3.09
CA GLU A 175 19.05 5.24 2.35
C GLU A 175 19.73 6.37 3.17
N ILE A 176 18.95 7.16 3.89
CA ILE A 176 19.48 8.23 4.75
C ILE A 176 20.26 7.63 5.91
N THR A 177 19.69 6.65 6.62
CA THR A 177 20.34 5.99 7.77
C THR A 177 21.63 5.26 7.36
N SER A 178 21.65 4.65 6.18
CA SER A 178 22.85 3.97 5.66
C SER A 178 23.97 4.94 5.25
N LYS A 179 23.64 6.16 4.85
CA LYS A 179 24.62 7.22 4.57
C LYS A 179 25.21 7.80 5.86
N GLU A 180 24.37 8.09 6.84
CA GLU A 180 24.81 8.59 8.15
C GLU A 180 25.73 7.60 8.87
N ALA A 181 25.45 6.28 8.78
CA ALA A 181 26.29 5.24 9.37
C ALA A 181 27.67 5.06 8.68
N LYS A 182 27.88 5.61 7.48
CA LYS A 182 29.19 5.59 6.80
C LYS A 182 30.11 6.73 7.16
N TYR A 183 29.62 7.73 7.90
CA TYR A 183 30.39 8.92 8.28
C TYR A 183 30.70 8.98 9.80
N VAL A 184 30.38 7.89 10.53
CA VAL A 184 30.75 7.63 11.93
C VAL A 184 31.79 6.52 11.98
#